data_11a3d34917dd5011c109f359eaeef212
#
_entry.id   11a3d34917dd5011c109f359eaeef212
#
_cell.length_a   1.000
_cell.length_b   1.000
_cell.length_c   1.000
_cell.angle_alpha   90.00
_cell.angle_beta   90.00
_cell.angle_gamma   90.00
#
_symmetry.space_group_name_H-M   'P 1'
#
loop_
_entity.id
_entity.type
_entity.pdbx_description
1 polymer ?
#
loop_
_entity_poly.entity_id
_entity_poly.type
_entity_poly.pdbx_seq_one_letter_code
_entity_poly.pdbx_strand_id
1 'polypeptide(L)'
;MICCLACNISKDMNEVKTMYMDKTLREMLENPLVSGIAPDAISKWDLSGEEFWNWTLQEIADKMGWNCLERGFMSLYTAAGRGKYYRKLYSEEECAAEPAKEGRNLVWFPSEDKAADSRPFILLVPGGGFVNVWNLTEGWPVARHFNERGYHVFILTYRVGVEAAAVCAMDDTARAMEIIRARRDDFHVDPDSYITCGFSAGGYLVCLWNTEKGYRAFGLPKPKACFPVYPVTSYRLMDAEEWDEGEDKDGFARSSTGCTMQEACNSCFEIPEHTEGFPPTAVFLAAGDELVDPEHSRKLAGALDKAGIPCRLEIGPTGGHGFADGTGMCMEGWPERAMDWFEQLYS
;
A
#
# COMPACT_ATOMS: atom_id res chain seq x y z
N MET A 1 33.20 11.63 -15.16
CA MET A 1 33.66 10.54 -14.29
C MET A 1 32.51 10.06 -13.39
N ILE A 2 31.33 9.79 -14.03
CA ILE A 2 30.07 9.37 -13.36
C ILE A 2 29.55 8.03 -13.95
N CYS A 3 30.30 7.42 -14.87
CA CYS A 3 29.83 6.27 -15.66
C CYS A 3 30.32 4.90 -15.18
N CYS A 4 30.88 4.76 -13.97
CA CYS A 4 31.52 3.51 -13.53
C CYS A 4 30.85 2.81 -12.32
N LEU A 5 29.77 3.33 -11.75
CA LEU A 5 29.08 2.68 -10.59
C LEU A 5 27.93 1.75 -11.00
N ALA A 6 27.44 1.83 -12.22
CA ALA A 6 26.30 1.02 -12.67
C ALA A 6 26.69 -0.36 -13.24
N CYS A 7 27.97 -0.69 -13.39
CA CYS A 7 28.41 -1.90 -14.11
C CYS A 7 28.87 -3.06 -13.21
N ASN A 8 28.79 -2.96 -11.88
CA ASN A 8 29.26 -4.00 -10.97
C ASN A 8 28.15 -4.70 -10.13
N ILE A 9 26.87 -4.52 -10.45
CA ILE A 9 25.77 -5.10 -9.65
C ILE A 9 25.36 -6.51 -10.11
N SER A 10 25.99 -7.10 -11.12
CA SER A 10 25.52 -8.37 -11.70
C SER A 10 26.35 -9.62 -11.38
N LYS A 11 27.22 -9.61 -10.37
CA LYS A 11 27.94 -10.83 -9.95
C LYS A 11 28.13 -10.80 -8.44
N ASP A 12 27.32 -11.57 -7.75
CA ASP A 12 27.45 -12.22 -6.45
C ASP A 12 26.16 -12.09 -5.64
N MET A 13 25.17 -12.91 -5.99
CA MET A 13 23.93 -13.02 -5.22
C MET A 13 24.05 -13.84 -3.92
N ASN A 14 25.27 -14.16 -3.45
CA ASN A 14 25.50 -14.93 -2.22
C ASN A 14 26.25 -14.18 -1.10
N GLU A 15 26.62 -12.92 -1.31
CA GLU A 15 27.04 -11.99 -0.26
C GLU A 15 26.41 -10.64 -0.56
N VAL A 16 25.11 -10.46 -0.32
CA VAL A 16 24.53 -9.14 -0.22
C VAL A 16 25.09 -8.52 1.05
N LYS A 17 26.25 -7.89 0.92
CA LYS A 17 26.81 -7.04 1.95
C LYS A 17 25.75 -5.97 2.19
N THR A 18 25.13 -5.99 3.36
CA THR A 18 24.18 -4.97 3.81
C THR A 18 24.83 -3.59 3.61
N MET A 19 24.32 -2.82 2.65
CA MET A 19 24.98 -1.59 2.18
C MET A 19 24.67 -0.39 3.08
N TYR A 20 23.50 -0.42 3.72
CA TYR A 20 22.95 0.73 4.44
C TYR A 20 22.51 0.43 5.88
N MET A 21 22.71 -0.78 6.38
CA MET A 21 22.26 -1.15 7.72
C MET A 21 22.94 -0.34 8.84
N ASP A 22 24.15 0.20 8.58
CA ASP A 22 24.91 1.08 9.47
C ASP A 22 24.50 2.58 9.34
N LYS A 23 23.61 2.91 8.40
CA LYS A 23 23.11 4.26 8.19
C LYS A 23 21.91 4.54 9.06
N THR A 24 21.81 5.79 9.55
CA THR A 24 20.64 6.22 10.29
C THR A 24 19.47 6.50 9.36
N LEU A 25 18.25 6.39 9.89
CA LEU A 25 17.04 6.73 9.13
C LEU A 25 17.13 8.16 8.58
N ARG A 26 17.67 9.09 9.37
CA ARG A 26 17.90 10.48 8.95
C ARG A 26 18.81 10.56 7.72
N GLU A 27 19.99 9.91 7.76
CA GLU A 27 20.91 9.89 6.62
C GLU A 27 20.26 9.36 5.34
N MET A 28 19.42 8.32 5.49
CA MET A 28 18.72 7.72 4.36
C MET A 28 17.69 8.68 3.74
N LEU A 29 16.94 9.41 4.57
CA LEU A 29 15.89 10.32 4.12
C LEU A 29 16.41 11.68 3.64
N GLU A 30 17.54 12.14 4.17
CA GLU A 30 18.22 13.36 3.74
C GLU A 30 19.06 13.18 2.46
N ASN A 31 19.11 11.97 1.92
CA ASN A 31 19.77 11.74 0.63
C ASN A 31 19.15 12.66 -0.44
N PRO A 32 19.96 13.45 -1.19
CA PRO A 32 19.46 14.40 -2.19
C PRO A 32 18.54 13.83 -3.25
N LEU A 33 18.63 12.51 -3.53
CA LEU A 33 17.75 11.84 -4.47
C LEU A 33 16.29 11.79 -4.00
N VAL A 34 16.07 11.76 -2.69
CA VAL A 34 14.74 11.48 -2.11
C VAL A 34 14.29 12.50 -1.08
N SER A 35 15.14 13.44 -0.68
CA SER A 35 14.83 14.44 0.36
C SER A 35 13.58 15.28 0.05
N GLY A 36 13.24 15.46 -1.23
CA GLY A 36 12.04 16.18 -1.65
C GLY A 36 10.71 15.44 -1.39
N ILE A 37 10.76 14.12 -1.19
CA ILE A 37 9.56 13.29 -0.92
C ILE A 37 9.58 12.68 0.49
N ALA A 38 10.71 12.75 1.17
CA ALA A 38 10.89 12.16 2.49
C ALA A 38 9.88 12.65 3.53
N PRO A 39 9.48 13.94 3.57
CA PRO A 39 8.48 14.43 4.52
C PRO A 39 7.11 13.76 4.37
N ASP A 40 6.78 13.30 3.15
CA ASP A 40 5.49 12.66 2.84
C ASP A 40 5.55 11.13 3.02
N ALA A 41 6.73 10.59 3.25
CA ALA A 41 6.97 9.15 3.30
C ALA A 41 6.85 8.56 4.70
N ILE A 42 6.91 9.41 5.73
CA ILE A 42 6.93 8.99 7.13
C ILE A 42 5.84 9.73 7.89
N SER A 43 5.17 8.97 8.70
CA SER A 43 4.19 9.47 9.64
C SER A 43 4.77 10.47 10.62
N LYS A 44 4.04 11.56 10.84
CA LYS A 44 4.28 12.47 11.95
C LYS A 44 3.89 11.86 13.30
N TRP A 45 3.24 10.72 13.28
CA TRP A 45 2.49 10.20 14.41
C TRP A 45 3.34 9.45 15.44
N ASP A 46 4.19 8.52 15.02
CA ASP A 46 4.94 7.65 15.95
C ASP A 46 6.43 7.97 16.05
N LEU A 47 6.93 8.81 15.18
CA LEU A 47 8.34 9.06 15.03
C LEU A 47 8.70 10.45 15.55
N SER A 48 7.92 10.96 16.50
CA SER A 48 8.10 12.30 17.09
C SER A 48 9.33 12.43 18.00
N GLY A 49 9.96 11.29 18.37
CA GLY A 49 11.21 11.31 19.10
C GLY A 49 12.41 11.53 18.17
N GLU A 50 13.23 12.57 18.40
CA GLU A 50 14.50 12.74 17.67
C GLU A 50 15.39 11.49 17.72
N GLU A 51 15.22 10.65 18.73
CA GLU A 51 15.96 9.43 18.93
C GLU A 51 15.77 8.43 17.78
N PHE A 52 14.52 8.20 17.33
CA PHE A 52 14.22 7.25 16.26
C PHE A 52 14.90 7.64 14.92
N TRP A 53 14.94 8.91 14.59
CA TRP A 53 15.59 9.39 13.36
C TRP A 53 17.09 9.12 13.33
N ASN A 54 17.70 8.97 14.51
CA ASN A 54 19.12 8.72 14.68
C ASN A 54 19.45 7.24 14.86
N TRP A 55 18.45 6.35 14.94
CA TRP A 55 18.71 4.92 14.89
C TRP A 55 19.16 4.50 13.50
N THR A 56 20.12 3.59 13.46
CA THR A 56 20.52 2.90 12.24
C THR A 56 19.40 1.97 11.74
N LEU A 57 19.42 1.63 10.48
CA LEU A 57 18.45 0.65 9.96
C LEU A 57 18.56 -0.69 10.69
N GLN A 58 19.79 -1.07 11.13
CA GLN A 58 19.99 -2.28 11.95
C GLN A 58 19.32 -2.15 13.33
N GLU A 59 19.48 -1.01 14.01
CA GLU A 59 18.81 -0.78 15.30
C GLU A 59 17.29 -0.80 15.17
N ILE A 60 16.75 -0.27 14.09
CA ILE A 60 15.31 -0.32 13.82
C ILE A 60 14.87 -1.76 13.57
N ALA A 61 15.62 -2.53 12.77
CA ALA A 61 15.33 -3.93 12.54
C ALA A 61 15.35 -4.75 13.85
N ASP A 62 16.36 -4.54 14.70
CA ASP A 62 16.51 -5.26 15.97
C ASP A 62 15.42 -4.91 16.99
N LYS A 63 15.01 -3.63 17.06
CA LYS A 63 14.04 -3.12 18.05
C LYS A 63 12.59 -3.29 17.62
N MET A 64 12.31 -3.11 16.33
CA MET A 64 10.95 -3.05 15.78
C MET A 64 10.60 -4.24 14.89
N GLY A 65 11.58 -5.09 14.54
CA GLY A 65 11.39 -6.18 13.60
C GLY A 65 11.25 -5.74 12.13
N TRP A 66 11.54 -4.47 11.80
CA TRP A 66 11.41 -3.95 10.43
C TRP A 66 12.65 -4.27 9.58
N ASN A 67 12.75 -5.52 9.18
CA ASN A 67 13.88 -6.03 8.39
C ASN A 67 13.82 -5.61 6.90
N CYS A 68 12.73 -4.99 6.48
CA CYS A 68 12.47 -4.63 5.08
C CYS A 68 13.05 -3.26 4.67
N LEU A 69 13.52 -2.42 5.61
CA LEU A 69 13.85 -1.01 5.35
C LEU A 69 14.96 -0.81 4.33
N GLU A 70 16.05 -1.57 4.43
CA GLU A 70 17.16 -1.46 3.47
C GLU A 70 16.69 -1.74 2.05
N ARG A 71 15.89 -2.79 1.85
CA ARG A 71 15.26 -3.11 0.57
C ARG A 71 14.40 -1.96 0.05
N GLY A 72 13.60 -1.36 0.94
CA GLY A 72 12.76 -0.22 0.62
C GLY A 72 13.56 0.99 0.12
N PHE A 73 14.60 1.36 0.82
CA PHE A 73 15.47 2.46 0.39
C PHE A 73 16.22 2.18 -0.91
N MET A 74 16.72 0.97 -1.09
CA MET A 74 17.35 0.57 -2.36
C MET A 74 16.37 0.69 -3.53
N SER A 75 15.13 0.27 -3.32
CA SER A 75 14.06 0.41 -4.33
C SER A 75 13.79 1.88 -4.65
N LEU A 76 13.61 2.72 -3.62
CA LEU A 76 13.37 4.15 -3.76
C LEU A 76 14.51 4.86 -4.48
N TYR A 77 15.76 4.60 -4.08
CA TYR A 77 16.94 5.21 -4.72
C TYR A 77 17.10 4.77 -6.18
N THR A 78 16.79 3.51 -6.49
CA THR A 78 16.80 3.02 -7.88
C THR A 78 15.76 3.76 -8.72
N ALA A 79 14.54 3.92 -8.22
CA ALA A 79 13.48 4.67 -8.90
C ALA A 79 13.86 6.15 -9.08
N ALA A 80 14.38 6.78 -8.02
CA ALA A 80 14.82 8.18 -8.03
C ALA A 80 15.94 8.45 -9.02
N GLY A 81 16.93 7.54 -9.11
CA GLY A 81 18.06 7.65 -10.04
C GLY A 81 17.66 7.59 -11.52
N ARG A 82 16.48 7.05 -11.85
CA ARG A 82 15.93 7.04 -13.20
C ARG A 82 15.20 8.31 -13.58
N GLY A 83 14.90 9.18 -12.60
CA GLY A 83 14.11 10.39 -12.77
C GLY A 83 12.63 10.11 -13.07
N LYS A 84 11.80 11.15 -13.07
CA LYS A 84 10.35 11.10 -13.35
C LYS A 84 9.53 10.14 -12.46
N TYR A 85 10.09 9.66 -11.36
CA TYR A 85 9.49 8.67 -10.46
C TYR A 85 8.41 9.25 -9.54
N TYR A 86 8.41 10.56 -9.31
CA TYR A 86 7.53 11.25 -8.36
C TYR A 86 6.55 12.19 -9.07
N ARG A 87 5.29 12.20 -8.62
CA ARG A 87 4.24 13.10 -9.10
C ARG A 87 3.39 13.58 -7.93
N LYS A 88 3.25 14.89 -7.78
CA LYS A 88 2.19 15.47 -6.94
C LYS A 88 0.83 15.13 -7.56
N LEU A 89 -0.16 14.77 -6.74
CA LEU A 89 -1.53 14.54 -7.21
C LEU A 89 -2.24 15.85 -7.54
N TYR A 90 -1.89 16.91 -6.83
CA TYR A 90 -2.60 18.19 -6.87
C TYR A 90 -1.67 19.36 -7.20
N SER A 91 -2.21 20.40 -7.82
CA SER A 91 -1.50 21.64 -8.07
C SER A 91 -1.37 22.48 -6.79
N GLU A 92 -0.52 23.50 -6.81
CA GLU A 92 -0.37 24.44 -5.68
C GLU A 92 -1.67 25.20 -5.41
N GLU A 93 -2.48 25.50 -6.44
CA GLU A 93 -3.77 26.16 -6.30
C GLU A 93 -4.79 25.25 -5.61
N GLU A 94 -4.83 23.96 -5.99
CA GLU A 94 -5.68 22.95 -5.34
C GLU A 94 -5.28 22.74 -3.88
N CYS A 95 -3.98 22.72 -3.57
CA CYS A 95 -3.47 22.62 -2.20
C CYS A 95 -3.76 23.86 -1.37
N ALA A 96 -3.69 25.07 -1.97
CA ALA A 96 -4.04 26.30 -1.30
C ALA A 96 -5.53 26.39 -0.95
N ALA A 97 -6.40 25.82 -1.81
CA ALA A 97 -7.85 25.74 -1.57
C ALA A 97 -8.20 24.64 -0.54
N GLU A 98 -7.45 23.54 -0.50
CA GLU A 98 -7.65 22.41 0.42
C GLU A 98 -6.29 21.90 0.90
N PRO A 99 -5.79 22.40 2.07
CA PRO A 99 -4.46 22.07 2.58
C PRO A 99 -4.20 20.56 2.81
N ALA A 100 -5.25 19.76 3.01
CA ALA A 100 -5.14 18.32 3.14
C ALA A 100 -4.60 17.61 1.88
N LYS A 101 -4.62 18.29 0.73
CA LYS A 101 -4.07 17.81 -0.55
C LYS A 101 -2.53 17.96 -0.63
N GLU A 102 -1.95 18.78 0.23
CA GLU A 102 -0.50 18.97 0.23
C GLU A 102 0.22 17.67 0.60
N GLY A 103 1.31 17.36 -0.11
CA GLY A 103 2.08 16.14 0.10
C GLY A 103 1.46 14.87 -0.49
N ARG A 104 0.27 14.94 -1.07
CA ARG A 104 -0.35 13.77 -1.73
C ARG A 104 0.35 13.51 -3.05
N ASN A 105 0.77 12.25 -3.27
CA ASN A 105 1.69 11.94 -4.35
C ASN A 105 1.52 10.52 -4.88
N LEU A 106 2.10 10.30 -6.05
CA LEU A 106 2.25 9.02 -6.70
C LEU A 106 3.74 8.80 -6.98
N VAL A 107 4.28 7.69 -6.49
CA VAL A 107 5.67 7.31 -6.75
C VAL A 107 5.68 6.10 -7.68
N TRP A 108 6.35 6.23 -8.82
CA TRP A 108 6.50 5.18 -9.80
C TRP A 108 7.80 4.39 -9.61
N PHE A 109 7.69 3.10 -9.48
CA PHE A 109 8.78 2.14 -9.41
C PHE A 109 8.80 1.32 -10.71
N PRO A 110 9.61 1.72 -11.70
CA PRO A 110 9.70 0.98 -12.96
C PRO A 110 10.40 -0.36 -12.77
N SER A 111 9.85 -1.42 -13.35
CA SER A 111 10.57 -2.69 -13.49
C SER A 111 11.69 -2.56 -14.53
N GLU A 112 12.76 -3.35 -14.37
CA GLU A 112 13.83 -3.48 -15.37
C GLU A 112 13.48 -4.46 -16.49
N ASP A 113 12.53 -5.36 -16.22
CA ASP A 113 12.04 -6.31 -17.23
C ASP A 113 11.13 -5.57 -18.22
N LYS A 114 11.52 -5.56 -19.48
CA LYS A 114 10.72 -4.97 -20.56
C LYS A 114 9.36 -5.65 -20.76
N ALA A 115 9.19 -6.88 -20.30
CA ALA A 115 7.89 -7.54 -20.31
C ALA A 115 6.87 -6.81 -19.41
N ALA A 116 7.33 -5.97 -18.46
CA ALA A 116 6.47 -5.15 -17.63
C ALA A 116 5.58 -4.20 -18.44
N ASP A 117 6.05 -3.71 -19.60
CA ASP A 117 5.31 -2.78 -20.46
C ASP A 117 4.01 -3.41 -21.02
N SER A 118 3.90 -4.74 -21.03
CA SER A 118 2.73 -5.50 -21.50
C SER A 118 1.93 -6.17 -20.38
N ARG A 119 2.41 -6.08 -19.15
CA ARG A 119 1.75 -6.64 -17.96
C ARG A 119 0.88 -5.60 -17.27
N PRO A 120 -0.11 -6.02 -16.45
CA PRO A 120 -0.81 -5.10 -15.57
C PRO A 120 0.20 -4.38 -14.65
N PHE A 121 0.04 -3.08 -14.45
CA PHE A 121 0.79 -2.43 -13.38
C PHE A 121 0.12 -2.68 -12.01
N ILE A 122 0.86 -2.45 -10.93
CA ILE A 122 0.34 -2.59 -9.57
C ILE A 122 0.16 -1.20 -8.96
N LEU A 123 -1.06 -0.88 -8.54
CA LEU A 123 -1.34 0.26 -7.68
C LEU A 123 -1.28 -0.21 -6.23
N LEU A 124 -0.24 0.21 -5.53
CA LEU A 124 0.05 -0.15 -4.14
C LEU A 124 -0.42 0.96 -3.21
N VAL A 125 -1.21 0.60 -2.21
CA VAL A 125 -1.85 1.52 -1.27
C VAL A 125 -1.47 1.11 0.16
N PRO A 126 -0.45 1.74 0.76
CA PRO A 126 -0.05 1.44 2.14
C PRO A 126 -1.14 1.77 3.16
N GLY A 127 -1.07 1.16 4.34
CA GLY A 127 -1.98 1.40 5.44
C GLY A 127 -1.61 2.62 6.29
N GLY A 128 -2.10 2.63 7.52
CA GLY A 128 -1.85 3.68 8.52
C GLY A 128 -3.11 4.25 9.16
N GLY A 129 -4.21 3.47 9.25
CA GLY A 129 -5.42 3.82 10.00
C GLY A 129 -6.13 5.09 9.51
N PHE A 130 -5.91 5.54 8.29
CA PHE A 130 -6.34 6.85 7.76
C PHE A 130 -5.83 8.07 8.54
N VAL A 131 -4.88 7.89 9.44
CA VAL A 131 -4.16 9.00 10.11
C VAL A 131 -2.78 9.19 9.51
N ASN A 132 -2.31 8.22 8.76
CA ASN A 132 -0.97 8.10 8.23
C ASN A 132 -0.91 7.26 6.94
N VAL A 133 0.26 7.27 6.24
CA VAL A 133 0.55 6.36 5.12
C VAL A 133 1.93 5.74 5.33
N TRP A 134 1.97 4.42 5.55
CA TRP A 134 3.19 3.67 5.88
C TRP A 134 4.03 3.29 4.64
N ASN A 135 4.45 4.27 3.84
CA ASN A 135 5.29 4.03 2.65
C ASN A 135 6.62 3.34 3.00
N LEU A 136 7.16 3.62 4.18
CA LEU A 136 8.47 3.14 4.62
C LEU A 136 8.53 1.60 4.71
N THR A 137 7.48 0.97 5.21
CA THR A 137 7.41 -0.48 5.43
C THR A 137 6.49 -1.20 4.43
N GLU A 138 5.32 -0.65 4.15
CA GLU A 138 4.28 -1.27 3.33
C GLU A 138 4.33 -0.83 1.86
N GLY A 139 5.06 0.23 1.55
CA GLY A 139 5.20 0.77 0.19
C GLY A 139 6.49 0.31 -0.50
N TRP A 140 7.59 0.97 -0.18
CA TRP A 140 8.86 0.83 -0.91
C TRP A 140 9.45 -0.57 -0.90
N PRO A 141 9.48 -1.31 0.24
CA PRO A 141 10.00 -2.67 0.26
C PRO A 141 9.18 -3.62 -0.60
N VAL A 142 7.85 -3.51 -0.51
CA VAL A 142 6.91 -4.36 -1.24
C VAL A 142 6.99 -4.13 -2.75
N ALA A 143 7.15 -2.86 -3.18
CA ALA A 143 7.34 -2.53 -4.59
C ALA A 143 8.52 -3.28 -5.21
N ARG A 144 9.57 -3.53 -4.45
CA ARG A 144 10.75 -4.28 -4.91
C ARG A 144 10.41 -5.70 -5.34
N HIS A 145 9.62 -6.42 -4.54
CA HIS A 145 9.20 -7.79 -4.85
C HIS A 145 8.46 -7.86 -6.19
N PHE A 146 7.52 -6.95 -6.39
CA PHE A 146 6.76 -6.90 -7.65
C PHE A 146 7.63 -6.46 -8.84
N ASN A 147 8.58 -5.53 -8.65
CA ASN A 147 9.52 -5.16 -9.71
C ASN A 147 10.40 -6.32 -10.13
N GLU A 148 10.89 -7.13 -9.20
CA GLU A 148 11.71 -8.33 -9.47
C GLU A 148 10.92 -9.40 -10.23
N ARG A 149 9.59 -9.42 -10.07
CA ARG A 149 8.68 -10.26 -10.86
C ARG A 149 8.32 -9.66 -12.23
N GLY A 150 8.86 -8.49 -12.57
CA GLY A 150 8.62 -7.84 -13.85
C GLY A 150 7.31 -7.07 -13.94
N TYR A 151 6.91 -6.39 -12.86
CA TYR A 151 5.73 -5.53 -12.82
C TYR A 151 6.11 -4.10 -12.49
N HIS A 152 5.54 -3.12 -13.19
CA HIS A 152 5.60 -1.72 -12.77
C HIS A 152 4.74 -1.50 -11.54
N VAL A 153 5.22 -0.70 -10.58
CA VAL A 153 4.47 -0.40 -9.36
C VAL A 153 4.29 1.11 -9.21
N PHE A 154 3.11 1.52 -8.82
CA PHE A 154 2.80 2.88 -8.40
C PHE A 154 2.37 2.84 -6.93
N ILE A 155 3.02 3.63 -6.08
CA ILE A 155 2.66 3.77 -4.68
C ILE A 155 1.90 5.07 -4.50
N LEU A 156 0.71 4.99 -3.90
CA LEU A 156 -0.16 6.12 -3.63
C LEU A 156 0.00 6.62 -2.20
N THR A 157 0.35 7.90 -2.04
CA THR A 157 0.21 8.63 -0.78
C THR A 157 -1.06 9.47 -0.84
N TYR A 158 -2.10 9.04 -0.12
CA TYR A 158 -3.45 9.60 -0.14
C TYR A 158 -3.74 10.51 1.07
N ARG A 159 -4.86 11.24 1.05
CA ARG A 159 -5.29 12.09 2.16
C ARG A 159 -5.61 11.27 3.41
N VAL A 160 -5.09 11.72 4.53
CA VAL A 160 -5.26 11.14 5.87
C VAL A 160 -5.43 12.24 6.91
N GLY A 161 -5.95 11.90 8.08
CA GLY A 161 -6.15 12.85 9.17
C GLY A 161 -7.23 13.90 8.87
N VAL A 162 -8.18 13.58 8.01
CA VAL A 162 -9.33 14.39 7.63
C VAL A 162 -10.62 13.63 7.90
N GLU A 163 -11.73 14.33 8.03
CA GLU A 163 -13.06 13.70 8.07
C GLU A 163 -13.35 12.97 6.74
N ALA A 164 -14.01 11.82 6.82
CA ALA A 164 -14.28 10.97 5.68
C ALA A 164 -13.02 10.57 4.89
N ALA A 165 -11.93 10.28 5.58
CA ALA A 165 -10.61 10.05 4.98
C ALA A 165 -10.62 8.96 3.91
N ALA A 166 -11.40 7.88 4.06
CA ALA A 166 -11.53 6.85 3.04
C ALA A 166 -12.21 7.36 1.76
N VAL A 167 -13.20 8.26 1.90
CA VAL A 167 -13.87 8.88 0.74
C VAL A 167 -12.90 9.82 0.03
N CYS A 168 -12.18 10.65 0.79
CA CYS A 168 -11.14 11.51 0.24
C CYS A 168 -10.03 10.69 -0.47
N ALA A 169 -9.62 9.57 0.12
CA ALA A 169 -8.62 8.69 -0.47
C ALA A 169 -9.11 7.97 -1.76
N MET A 170 -10.42 7.77 -1.90
CA MET A 170 -11.01 7.28 -3.16
C MET A 170 -10.84 8.31 -4.28
N ASP A 171 -11.08 9.61 -4.00
CA ASP A 171 -10.83 10.68 -4.96
C ASP A 171 -9.34 10.75 -5.34
N ASP A 172 -8.45 10.60 -4.34
CA ASP A 172 -7.00 10.57 -4.57
C ASP A 172 -6.59 9.37 -5.44
N THR A 173 -7.24 8.22 -5.24
CA THR A 173 -7.03 7.01 -6.06
C THR A 173 -7.48 7.26 -7.49
N ALA A 174 -8.65 7.85 -7.70
CA ALA A 174 -9.14 8.22 -9.01
C ALA A 174 -8.19 9.22 -9.71
N ARG A 175 -7.72 10.23 -8.96
CA ARG A 175 -6.75 11.22 -9.46
C ARG A 175 -5.42 10.57 -9.86
N ALA A 176 -4.93 9.61 -9.07
CA ALA A 176 -3.72 8.85 -9.41
C ALA A 176 -3.91 8.07 -10.73
N MET A 177 -5.06 7.40 -10.90
CA MET A 177 -5.39 6.68 -12.13
C MET A 177 -5.50 7.62 -13.35
N GLU A 178 -6.03 8.83 -13.18
CA GLU A 178 -6.04 9.86 -14.23
C GLU A 178 -4.62 10.28 -14.63
N ILE A 179 -3.73 10.48 -13.66
CA ILE A 179 -2.32 10.82 -13.92
C ILE A 179 -1.62 9.69 -14.67
N ILE A 180 -1.83 8.44 -14.26
CA ILE A 180 -1.27 7.27 -14.94
C ILE A 180 -1.79 7.21 -16.39
N ARG A 181 -3.09 7.38 -16.58
CA ARG A 181 -3.72 7.39 -17.91
C ARG A 181 -3.17 8.49 -18.82
N ALA A 182 -3.06 9.71 -18.29
CA ALA A 182 -2.55 10.86 -19.04
C ALA A 182 -1.06 10.71 -19.43
N ARG A 183 -0.31 9.90 -18.69
CA ARG A 183 1.14 9.70 -18.87
C ARG A 183 1.51 8.25 -19.20
N ARG A 184 0.57 7.45 -19.70
CA ARG A 184 0.78 6.03 -20.00
C ARG A 184 2.02 5.76 -20.86
N ASP A 185 2.30 6.65 -21.82
CA ASP A 185 3.47 6.51 -22.72
C ASP A 185 4.79 6.79 -21.97
N ASP A 186 4.79 7.72 -21.00
CA ASP A 186 5.93 8.00 -20.13
C ASP A 186 6.24 6.84 -19.17
N PHE A 187 5.18 6.16 -18.71
CA PHE A 187 5.25 5.06 -17.75
C PHE A 187 5.31 3.68 -18.41
N HIS A 188 5.12 3.61 -19.73
CA HIS A 188 5.07 2.35 -20.48
C HIS A 188 4.04 1.36 -19.93
N VAL A 189 2.82 1.82 -19.66
CA VAL A 189 1.75 0.99 -19.11
C VAL A 189 0.46 1.09 -19.93
N ASP A 190 -0.31 0.01 -19.93
CA ASP A 190 -1.72 0.04 -20.30
C ASP A 190 -2.55 0.53 -19.09
N PRO A 191 -3.14 1.73 -19.12
CA PRO A 191 -3.88 2.29 -18.00
C PRO A 191 -5.18 1.52 -17.68
N ASP A 192 -5.62 0.65 -18.57
CA ASP A 192 -6.81 -0.18 -18.39
C ASP A 192 -6.49 -1.58 -17.83
N SER A 193 -5.19 -1.85 -17.58
CA SER A 193 -4.71 -3.14 -17.08
C SER A 193 -3.90 -2.93 -15.79
N TYR A 194 -4.53 -3.17 -14.63
CA TYR A 194 -3.90 -2.97 -13.35
C TYR A 194 -4.37 -3.93 -12.28
N ILE A 195 -3.56 -4.08 -11.25
CA ILE A 195 -3.83 -4.83 -10.02
C ILE A 195 -3.83 -3.82 -8.88
N THR A 196 -4.74 -3.96 -7.92
CA THR A 196 -4.69 -3.20 -6.68
C THR A 196 -4.10 -4.06 -5.56
N CYS A 197 -3.17 -3.49 -4.79
CA CYS A 197 -2.62 -4.12 -3.58
C CYS A 197 -2.67 -3.09 -2.45
N GLY A 198 -3.15 -3.47 -1.27
CA GLY A 198 -3.26 -2.52 -0.17
C GLY A 198 -3.18 -3.19 1.20
N PHE A 199 -2.75 -2.42 2.20
CA PHE A 199 -2.43 -2.89 3.54
C PHE A 199 -3.33 -2.23 4.57
N SER A 200 -3.85 -2.98 5.55
CA SER A 200 -4.62 -2.41 6.67
C SER A 200 -5.73 -1.46 6.18
N ALA A 201 -5.68 -0.18 6.53
CA ALA A 201 -6.57 0.86 6.00
C ALA A 201 -6.45 1.03 4.47
N GLY A 202 -5.24 0.87 3.90
CA GLY A 202 -5.04 0.80 2.44
C GLY A 202 -5.64 -0.48 1.84
N GLY A 203 -5.63 -1.58 2.60
CA GLY A 203 -6.35 -2.82 2.28
C GLY A 203 -7.86 -2.61 2.23
N TYR A 204 -8.41 -1.85 3.19
CA TYR A 204 -9.79 -1.39 3.14
C TYR A 204 -10.05 -0.54 1.89
N LEU A 205 -9.17 0.43 1.60
CA LEU A 205 -9.34 1.32 0.46
C LEU A 205 -9.35 0.56 -0.88
N VAL A 206 -8.48 -0.42 -1.09
CA VAL A 206 -8.52 -1.23 -2.32
C VAL A 206 -9.75 -2.14 -2.37
N CYS A 207 -10.28 -2.59 -1.24
CA CYS A 207 -11.57 -3.28 -1.19
C CYS A 207 -12.73 -2.33 -1.53
N LEU A 208 -12.77 -1.14 -0.94
CA LEU A 208 -13.79 -0.12 -1.22
C LEU A 208 -13.76 0.31 -2.70
N TRP A 209 -12.56 0.37 -3.30
CA TRP A 209 -12.38 0.63 -4.74
C TRP A 209 -13.10 -0.38 -5.62
N ASN A 210 -13.30 -1.60 -5.15
CA ASN A 210 -13.98 -2.67 -5.88
C ASN A 210 -15.50 -2.74 -5.63
N THR A 211 -16.05 -1.89 -4.75
CA THR A 211 -17.51 -1.75 -4.57
C THR A 211 -18.11 -0.85 -5.66
N GLU A 212 -19.41 -0.61 -5.61
CA GLU A 212 -20.11 0.31 -6.51
C GLU A 212 -19.64 1.76 -6.40
N LYS A 213 -19.02 2.14 -5.29
CA LYS A 213 -18.48 3.50 -5.03
C LYS A 213 -17.07 3.70 -5.57
N GLY A 214 -16.39 2.63 -6.01
CA GLY A 214 -15.03 2.69 -6.49
C GLY A 214 -14.90 2.92 -7.99
N TYR A 215 -14.07 2.12 -8.66
CA TYR A 215 -13.69 2.31 -10.07
C TYR A 215 -14.90 2.56 -11.00
N ARG A 216 -16.03 1.92 -10.73
CA ARG A 216 -17.26 2.09 -11.52
C ARG A 216 -17.84 3.50 -11.40
N ALA A 217 -17.88 4.04 -10.19
CA ALA A 217 -18.39 5.40 -9.95
C ALA A 217 -17.53 6.47 -10.62
N PHE A 218 -16.23 6.23 -10.76
CA PHE A 218 -15.29 7.11 -11.44
C PHE A 218 -15.16 6.83 -12.95
N GLY A 219 -15.91 5.87 -13.49
CA GLY A 219 -15.83 5.51 -14.92
C GLY A 219 -14.48 4.89 -15.32
N LEU A 220 -13.80 4.26 -14.38
CA LEU A 220 -12.49 3.64 -14.56
C LEU A 220 -12.61 2.12 -14.81
N PRO A 221 -11.61 1.48 -15.43
CA PRO A 221 -11.64 0.06 -15.70
C PRO A 221 -11.58 -0.76 -14.41
N LYS A 222 -12.15 -1.97 -14.46
CA LYS A 222 -12.05 -2.95 -13.38
C LYS A 222 -10.62 -3.43 -13.21
N PRO A 223 -10.07 -3.52 -11.98
CA PRO A 223 -8.78 -4.15 -11.73
C PRO A 223 -8.76 -5.61 -12.23
N LYS A 224 -7.59 -6.10 -12.62
CA LYS A 224 -7.37 -7.51 -12.99
C LYS A 224 -7.35 -8.43 -11.77
N ALA A 225 -6.87 -7.91 -10.63
CA ALA A 225 -6.90 -8.59 -9.34
C ALA A 225 -6.87 -7.58 -8.19
N CYS A 226 -7.17 -8.05 -6.97
CA CYS A 226 -7.08 -7.29 -5.73
C CYS A 226 -6.32 -8.10 -4.68
N PHE A 227 -5.30 -7.48 -4.05
CA PHE A 227 -4.49 -8.09 -3.00
C PHE A 227 -4.59 -7.28 -1.71
N PRO A 228 -5.66 -7.45 -0.92
CA PRO A 228 -5.75 -6.85 0.40
C PRO A 228 -4.92 -7.66 1.41
N VAL A 229 -4.07 -6.96 2.15
CA VAL A 229 -3.16 -7.52 3.16
C VAL A 229 -3.61 -7.02 4.53
N TYR A 230 -3.95 -7.92 5.42
CA TYR A 230 -4.55 -7.66 6.75
C TYR A 230 -5.56 -6.51 6.76
N PRO A 231 -6.56 -6.53 5.85
CA PRO A 231 -7.46 -5.39 5.69
C PRO A 231 -8.50 -5.32 6.79
N VAL A 232 -8.87 -4.10 7.19
CA VAL A 232 -10.20 -3.87 7.78
C VAL A 232 -11.23 -4.03 6.66
N THR A 233 -12.38 -4.67 6.90
CA THR A 233 -13.39 -4.86 5.85
C THR A 233 -14.83 -4.70 6.33
N SER A 234 -15.08 -4.72 7.64
CA SER A 234 -16.42 -4.76 8.20
C SER A 234 -16.58 -3.80 9.38
N TYR A 235 -17.42 -2.80 9.22
CA TYR A 235 -17.83 -1.91 10.33
C TYR A 235 -18.69 -2.62 11.36
N ARG A 236 -19.41 -3.68 10.97
CA ARG A 236 -20.17 -4.50 11.94
C ARG A 236 -19.27 -5.29 12.88
N LEU A 237 -18.11 -5.75 12.42
CA LEU A 237 -17.13 -6.36 13.31
C LEU A 237 -16.58 -5.32 14.28
N MET A 238 -16.20 -4.14 13.79
CA MET A 238 -15.71 -3.04 14.62
C MET A 238 -16.78 -2.55 15.63
N ASP A 239 -18.05 -2.49 15.23
CA ASP A 239 -19.15 -2.12 16.16
C ASP A 239 -19.36 -3.15 17.25
N ALA A 240 -19.09 -4.42 16.96
CA ALA A 240 -19.21 -5.53 17.90
C ALA A 240 -18.01 -5.68 18.85
N GLU A 241 -16.89 -5.01 18.59
CA GLU A 241 -15.73 -5.02 19.48
C GLU A 241 -16.04 -4.33 20.82
N GLU A 242 -15.31 -4.72 21.85
CA GLU A 242 -15.36 -4.03 23.14
C GLU A 242 -14.62 -2.68 23.01
N TRP A 243 -15.34 -1.61 23.28
CA TRP A 243 -14.81 -0.25 23.29
C TRP A 243 -14.71 0.22 24.76
N ASP A 244 -13.63 0.92 25.07
CA ASP A 244 -13.45 1.46 26.40
C ASP A 244 -14.51 2.53 26.73
N GLU A 245 -14.78 2.71 28.03
CA GLU A 245 -15.76 3.72 28.47
C GLU A 245 -15.30 5.13 28.07
N GLY A 246 -16.08 5.78 27.21
CA GLY A 246 -15.80 7.13 26.69
C GLY A 246 -15.21 7.17 25.29
N GLU A 247 -14.92 6.06 24.67
CA GLU A 247 -14.54 6.02 23.26
C GLU A 247 -15.74 6.36 22.35
N ASP A 248 -15.47 7.14 21.30
CA ASP A 248 -16.48 7.62 20.35
C ASP A 248 -16.49 6.77 19.08
N LYS A 249 -17.28 5.70 19.08
CA LYS A 249 -17.48 4.82 17.90
C LYS A 249 -17.96 5.60 16.67
N ASP A 250 -18.86 6.55 16.86
CA ASP A 250 -19.37 7.37 15.76
C ASP A 250 -18.32 8.33 15.23
N GLY A 251 -17.52 8.93 16.11
CA GLY A 251 -16.39 9.77 15.72
C GLY A 251 -15.34 8.99 14.92
N PHE A 252 -15.06 7.76 15.36
CA PHE A 252 -14.18 6.85 14.61
C PHE A 252 -14.74 6.56 13.20
N ALA A 253 -16.02 6.17 13.11
CA ALA A 253 -16.65 5.89 11.82
C ALA A 253 -16.71 7.13 10.93
N ARG A 254 -17.02 8.33 11.48
CA ARG A 254 -17.02 9.60 10.72
C ARG A 254 -15.63 9.98 10.22
N SER A 255 -14.58 9.78 11.01
CA SER A 255 -13.22 10.10 10.61
C SER A 255 -12.81 9.35 9.34
N SER A 256 -13.27 8.13 9.16
CA SER A 256 -12.94 7.29 8.00
C SER A 256 -13.99 7.38 6.88
N THR A 257 -15.29 7.39 7.18
CA THR A 257 -16.37 7.27 6.19
C THR A 257 -17.23 8.52 6.01
N GLY A 258 -17.19 9.45 6.95
CA GLY A 258 -18.12 10.58 7.03
C GLY A 258 -19.51 10.21 7.60
N CYS A 259 -19.71 8.94 7.99
CA CYS A 259 -20.98 8.40 8.49
C CYS A 259 -20.87 8.02 9.95
N THR A 260 -22.02 7.90 10.65
CA THR A 260 -22.06 7.23 11.96
C THR A 260 -21.71 5.73 11.83
N MET A 261 -21.38 5.06 12.92
CA MET A 261 -21.10 3.62 12.91
C MET A 261 -22.28 2.83 12.33
N GLN A 262 -23.51 3.15 12.76
CA GLN A 262 -24.72 2.50 12.25
C GLN A 262 -24.93 2.70 10.73
N GLU A 263 -24.64 3.90 10.22
CA GLU A 263 -24.73 4.20 8.78
C GLU A 263 -23.65 3.46 8.01
N ALA A 264 -22.42 3.41 8.52
CA ALA A 264 -21.32 2.68 7.91
C ALA A 264 -21.63 1.18 7.82
N CYS A 265 -22.17 0.57 8.89
CA CYS A 265 -22.61 -0.83 8.93
C CYS A 265 -23.69 -1.17 7.88
N ASN A 266 -24.47 -0.21 7.43
CA ASN A 266 -25.61 -0.42 6.52
C ASN A 266 -25.41 0.20 5.13
N SER A 267 -24.17 0.43 4.73
CA SER A 267 -23.79 1.04 3.45
C SER A 267 -22.63 0.28 2.78
N CYS A 268 -22.18 0.78 1.65
CA CYS A 268 -21.04 0.20 0.91
C CYS A 268 -19.72 0.14 1.72
N PHE A 269 -19.67 0.76 2.89
CA PHE A 269 -18.53 0.68 3.79
C PHE A 269 -18.45 -0.68 4.52
N GLU A 270 -19.55 -1.45 4.56
CA GLU A 270 -19.58 -2.86 4.96
C GLU A 270 -19.20 -3.73 3.75
N ILE A 271 -17.90 -3.81 3.45
CA ILE A 271 -17.36 -4.40 2.21
C ILE A 271 -17.90 -5.81 1.90
N PRO A 272 -18.03 -6.75 2.88
CA PRO A 272 -18.50 -8.11 2.56
C PRO A 272 -19.91 -8.20 1.98
N GLU A 273 -20.71 -7.14 2.09
CA GLU A 273 -22.07 -7.07 1.50
C GLU A 273 -22.07 -6.47 0.09
N HIS A 274 -20.92 -5.96 -0.41
CA HIS A 274 -20.79 -5.21 -1.66
C HIS A 274 -19.72 -5.79 -2.60
N THR A 275 -19.68 -7.14 -2.73
CA THR A 275 -18.63 -7.84 -3.47
C THR A 275 -18.87 -7.98 -4.97
N GLU A 276 -20.02 -7.61 -5.50
CA GLU A 276 -20.39 -7.82 -6.92
C GLU A 276 -19.37 -7.28 -7.94
N GLY A 277 -18.68 -6.20 -7.61
CA GLY A 277 -17.68 -5.56 -8.48
C GLY A 277 -16.29 -6.16 -8.41
N PHE A 278 -16.02 -7.05 -7.46
CA PHE A 278 -14.66 -7.52 -7.19
C PHE A 278 -14.05 -8.32 -8.34
N PRO A 279 -12.75 -8.11 -8.61
CA PRO A 279 -11.94 -9.01 -9.43
C PRO A 279 -11.55 -10.26 -8.63
N PRO A 280 -10.85 -11.23 -9.24
CA PRO A 280 -10.12 -12.24 -8.48
C PRO A 280 -9.31 -11.62 -7.34
N THR A 281 -9.43 -12.14 -6.13
CA THR A 281 -8.90 -11.51 -4.92
C THR A 281 -8.08 -12.50 -4.08
N ALA A 282 -6.85 -12.13 -3.72
CA ALA A 282 -6.03 -12.90 -2.78
C ALA A 282 -5.80 -12.10 -1.50
N VAL A 283 -6.25 -12.62 -0.37
CA VAL A 283 -6.21 -12.00 0.95
C VAL A 283 -5.09 -12.61 1.77
N PHE A 284 -4.24 -11.78 2.38
CA PHE A 284 -3.08 -12.20 3.17
C PHE A 284 -3.16 -11.62 4.58
N LEU A 285 -2.97 -12.44 5.61
CA LEU A 285 -3.00 -12.01 7.01
C LEU A 285 -2.20 -12.95 7.91
N ALA A 286 -1.96 -12.56 9.15
CA ALA A 286 -1.40 -13.40 10.20
C ALA A 286 -2.48 -13.79 11.21
N ALA A 287 -2.42 -15.01 11.73
CA ALA A 287 -3.42 -15.52 12.67
C ALA A 287 -3.42 -14.81 14.04
N GLY A 288 -2.27 -14.23 14.42
CA GLY A 288 -2.09 -13.51 15.67
C GLY A 288 -2.19 -11.99 15.52
N ASP A 289 -2.92 -11.49 14.54
CA ASP A 289 -3.18 -10.06 14.39
C ASP A 289 -4.10 -9.58 15.52
N GLU A 290 -3.55 -8.76 16.42
CA GLU A 290 -4.25 -8.21 17.59
C GLU A 290 -4.82 -6.81 17.34
N LEU A 291 -4.45 -6.19 16.20
CA LEU A 291 -4.93 -4.85 15.84
C LEU A 291 -6.15 -4.91 14.92
N VAL A 292 -6.15 -5.83 13.96
CA VAL A 292 -7.27 -6.08 13.06
C VAL A 292 -7.64 -7.56 13.14
N ASP A 293 -8.80 -7.86 13.73
CA ASP A 293 -9.26 -9.23 13.89
C ASP A 293 -9.18 -10.00 12.53
N PRO A 294 -8.50 -11.15 12.47
CA PRO A 294 -8.50 -12.04 11.32
C PRO A 294 -9.88 -12.34 10.72
N GLU A 295 -10.95 -12.14 11.50
CA GLU A 295 -12.33 -12.33 11.04
C GLU A 295 -12.74 -11.35 9.94
N HIS A 296 -12.15 -10.16 9.88
CA HIS A 296 -12.33 -9.22 8.76
C HIS A 296 -11.97 -9.88 7.42
N SER A 297 -10.82 -10.51 7.37
CA SER A 297 -10.33 -11.21 6.17
C SER A 297 -11.13 -12.47 5.85
N ARG A 298 -11.51 -13.25 6.89
CA ARG A 298 -12.34 -14.47 6.71
C ARG A 298 -13.72 -14.13 6.17
N LYS A 299 -14.34 -13.08 6.71
CA LYS A 299 -15.67 -12.61 6.29
C LYS A 299 -15.64 -12.13 4.84
N LEU A 300 -14.62 -11.37 4.44
CA LEU A 300 -14.43 -10.96 3.05
C LEU A 300 -14.27 -12.17 2.13
N ALA A 301 -13.35 -13.09 2.46
CA ALA A 301 -13.10 -14.28 1.63
C ALA A 301 -14.37 -15.15 1.49
N GLY A 302 -15.12 -15.35 2.57
CA GLY A 302 -16.38 -16.09 2.53
C GLY A 302 -17.47 -15.40 1.69
N ALA A 303 -17.50 -14.06 1.68
CA ALA A 303 -18.42 -13.29 0.85
C ALA A 303 -18.05 -13.39 -0.64
N LEU A 304 -16.76 -13.34 -0.98
CA LEU A 304 -16.26 -13.50 -2.34
C LEU A 304 -16.52 -14.92 -2.89
N ASP A 305 -16.25 -15.95 -2.08
CA ASP A 305 -16.53 -17.35 -2.43
C ASP A 305 -18.03 -17.55 -2.70
N LYS A 306 -18.88 -17.04 -1.83
CA LYS A 306 -20.34 -17.07 -1.98
C LYS A 306 -20.82 -16.35 -3.25
N ALA A 307 -20.12 -15.28 -3.66
CA ALA A 307 -20.39 -14.55 -4.90
C ALA A 307 -19.81 -15.24 -6.15
N GLY A 308 -19.09 -16.36 -5.99
CA GLY A 308 -18.44 -17.09 -7.11
C GLY A 308 -17.22 -16.35 -7.68
N ILE A 309 -16.62 -15.45 -6.92
CA ILE A 309 -15.41 -14.72 -7.31
C ILE A 309 -14.19 -15.53 -6.90
N PRO A 310 -13.24 -15.81 -7.82
CA PRO A 310 -12.00 -16.51 -7.47
C PRO A 310 -11.33 -15.82 -6.28
N CYS A 311 -11.19 -16.54 -5.16
CA CYS A 311 -10.62 -16.02 -3.92
C CYS A 311 -9.58 -16.98 -3.37
N ARG A 312 -8.43 -16.41 -2.91
CA ARG A 312 -7.43 -17.10 -2.12
C ARG A 312 -7.34 -16.41 -0.76
N LEU A 313 -7.46 -17.16 0.31
CA LEU A 313 -7.18 -16.69 1.67
C LEU A 313 -5.93 -17.39 2.17
N GLU A 314 -4.90 -16.63 2.53
CA GLU A 314 -3.65 -17.14 3.08
C GLU A 314 -3.42 -16.57 4.48
N ILE A 315 -3.33 -17.44 5.47
CA ILE A 315 -3.18 -17.08 6.88
C ILE A 315 -1.86 -17.62 7.39
N GLY A 316 -0.94 -16.71 7.73
CA GLY A 316 0.29 -17.07 8.42
C GLY A 316 -0.02 -17.58 9.83
N PRO A 317 0.64 -18.69 10.27
CA PRO A 317 0.30 -19.34 11.55
C PRO A 317 0.68 -18.51 12.79
N THR A 318 1.58 -17.56 12.63
CA THR A 318 2.12 -16.69 13.69
C THR A 318 2.28 -15.27 13.17
N GLY A 319 2.68 -14.34 14.04
CA GLY A 319 2.86 -12.93 13.69
C GLY A 319 1.63 -12.11 13.98
N GLY A 320 1.77 -10.79 13.87
CA GLY A 320 0.73 -9.80 14.16
C GLY A 320 0.46 -8.91 12.96
N HIS A 321 -0.14 -7.76 13.23
CA HIS A 321 -0.40 -6.72 12.24
C HIS A 321 0.89 -6.11 11.69
N GLY A 322 0.90 -5.68 10.43
CA GLY A 322 2.00 -4.89 9.89
C GLY A 322 3.23 -5.70 9.47
N PHE A 323 3.08 -6.96 9.04
CA PHE A 323 4.22 -7.77 8.55
C PHE A 323 4.82 -7.24 7.22
N ALA A 324 4.26 -6.21 6.61
CA ALA A 324 4.76 -5.55 5.40
C ALA A 324 5.10 -6.53 4.27
N ASP A 325 6.38 -6.62 3.81
CA ASP A 325 6.82 -7.57 2.78
C ASP A 325 6.99 -9.00 3.32
N GLY A 326 6.83 -9.20 4.62
CA GLY A 326 6.94 -10.49 5.30
C GLY A 326 8.37 -10.95 5.59
N THR A 327 9.41 -10.20 5.20
CA THR A 327 10.81 -10.59 5.36
C THR A 327 11.16 -10.96 6.80
N GLY A 328 11.61 -12.19 7.01
CA GLY A 328 11.93 -12.74 8.34
C GLY A 328 10.71 -13.07 9.21
N MET A 329 9.50 -13.03 8.65
CA MET A 329 8.24 -13.32 9.35
C MET A 329 7.51 -14.52 8.71
N CYS A 330 6.41 -14.96 9.32
CA CYS A 330 5.65 -16.13 8.84
C CYS A 330 5.05 -15.95 7.44
N MET A 331 4.90 -14.71 6.99
CA MET A 331 4.37 -14.36 5.67
C MET A 331 5.46 -14.09 4.63
N GLU A 332 6.73 -14.41 4.93
CA GLU A 332 7.82 -14.26 3.96
C GLU A 332 7.46 -14.89 2.61
N GLY A 333 7.71 -14.16 1.52
CA GLY A 333 7.42 -14.60 0.15
C GLY A 333 5.92 -14.50 -0.25
N TRP A 334 5.09 -13.83 0.53
CA TRP A 334 3.68 -13.64 0.15
C TRP A 334 3.50 -12.85 -1.17
N PRO A 335 4.33 -11.83 -1.50
CA PRO A 335 4.16 -11.12 -2.77
C PRO A 335 4.38 -12.02 -3.98
N GLU A 336 5.38 -12.91 -3.90
CA GLU A 336 5.66 -13.90 -4.94
C GLU A 336 4.49 -14.87 -5.09
N ARG A 337 3.93 -15.37 -3.99
CA ARG A 337 2.78 -16.28 -4.01
C ARG A 337 1.49 -15.60 -4.51
N ALA A 338 1.34 -14.29 -4.28
CA ALA A 338 0.25 -13.50 -4.83
C ALA A 338 0.33 -13.47 -6.36
N MET A 339 1.54 -13.20 -6.89
CA MET A 339 1.76 -13.15 -8.33
C MET A 339 1.68 -14.52 -8.99
N ASP A 340 2.22 -15.59 -8.37
CA ASP A 340 2.07 -16.97 -8.86
C ASP A 340 0.59 -17.35 -8.99
N TRP A 341 -0.22 -17.00 -7.99
CA TRP A 341 -1.66 -17.24 -8.04
C TRP A 341 -2.34 -16.44 -9.15
N PHE A 342 -2.01 -15.14 -9.29
CA PHE A 342 -2.56 -14.30 -10.34
C PHE A 342 -2.20 -14.82 -11.73
N GLU A 343 -0.93 -15.17 -11.98
CA GLU A 343 -0.46 -15.67 -13.27
C GLU A 343 -1.15 -17.00 -13.65
N GLN A 344 -1.44 -17.86 -12.67
CA GLN A 344 -2.18 -19.11 -12.88
C GLN A 344 -3.63 -18.90 -13.31
N LEU A 345 -4.26 -17.78 -12.95
CA LEU A 345 -5.64 -17.48 -13.37
C LEU A 345 -5.75 -17.11 -14.86
N TYR A 346 -4.65 -16.69 -15.47
CA TYR A 346 -4.61 -16.16 -16.83
C TYR A 346 -3.67 -16.96 -17.76
N SER A 347 -3.14 -18.11 -17.27
CA SER A 347 -2.30 -19.05 -18.03
C SER A 347 -3.08 -20.00 -18.96
#